data_5f0e7e84331806004f1a32096548a216
#
_entry.id   5f0e7e84331806004f1a32096548a216
#
_cell.length_a   1.000
_cell.length_b   1.000
_cell.length_c   1.000
_cell.angle_alpha   90.00
_cell.angle_beta   90.00
_cell.angle_gamma   90.00
#
_symmetry.space_group_name_H-M   'P 1'
#
loop_
_entity.id
_entity.type
_entity.pdbx_description
1 polymer ?
#
loop_
_entity_poly.entity_id
_entity_poly.type
_entity_poly.pdbx_seq_one_letter_code
_entity_poly.pdbx_strand_id
1 'polypeptide(L)'
;EICACLVGSEMCIRDRCFMATDAVNNGAEEVDMVINLGWVKDRKWEDLLSEIKAIKEACHGKLLKVIIECCFLTDEEKIKLCEIVTASGADYIKTSTGFGGGGATREDVALFAKHIGPNVKIKAAGGIANLQDAEDFINLGASRLGTSRIVKAVKAMEK
;
A
#
# COMPACT_ATOMS: atom_id res chain seq x y z
N GLU A 1 -11.14 10.13 -9.11
CA GLU A 1 -10.05 9.18 -9.44
C GLU A 1 -10.58 7.74 -9.36
N ILE A 2 -10.32 6.94 -10.39
CA ILE A 2 -10.66 5.52 -10.39
C ILE A 2 -9.45 4.76 -9.85
N CYS A 3 -9.64 4.04 -8.74
CA CYS A 3 -8.64 3.18 -8.12
C CYS A 3 -9.10 1.71 -8.25
N ALA A 4 -8.26 0.88 -8.87
CA ALA A 4 -8.49 -0.56 -8.94
C ALA A 4 -7.69 -1.28 -7.86
N CYS A 5 -8.30 -2.25 -7.19
CA CYS A 5 -7.65 -3.06 -6.16
C CYS A 5 -7.51 -4.51 -6.63
N LEU A 6 -6.26 -4.98 -6.71
CA LEU A 6 -5.94 -6.35 -7.07
C LEU A 6 -5.82 -7.18 -5.78
N VAL A 7 -6.88 -7.89 -5.43
CA VAL A 7 -6.96 -8.72 -4.22
C VAL A 7 -6.90 -10.19 -4.60
N GLY A 8 -6.00 -10.94 -3.96
CA GLY A 8 -5.92 -12.38 -4.09
C GLY A 8 -4.48 -12.88 -4.06
N SER A 9 -4.11 -13.57 -2.98
CA SER A 9 -2.76 -14.11 -2.79
C SER A 9 -2.46 -15.35 -3.64
N GLU A 10 -3.48 -15.94 -4.26
CA GLU A 10 -3.36 -17.18 -5.06
C GLU A 10 -3.40 -16.93 -6.57
N MET A 11 -3.61 -15.71 -7.01
CA MET A 11 -3.60 -15.38 -8.44
C MET A 11 -2.17 -15.39 -8.97
N CYS A 12 -1.99 -15.96 -10.18
CA CYS A 12 -0.67 -15.93 -10.81
C CYS A 12 -0.29 -14.49 -11.22
N ILE A 13 1.01 -14.23 -11.28
CA ILE A 13 1.55 -12.90 -11.65
C ILE A 13 0.95 -12.42 -12.97
N ARG A 14 0.82 -13.31 -13.97
CA ARG A 14 0.25 -12.97 -15.28
C ARG A 14 -1.17 -12.43 -15.17
N ASP A 15 -2.03 -13.06 -14.36
CA ASP A 15 -3.42 -12.64 -14.20
C ASP A 15 -3.50 -11.29 -13.49
N ARG A 16 -2.62 -11.06 -12.52
CA ARG A 16 -2.51 -9.76 -11.82
C ARG A 16 -2.03 -8.65 -12.75
N CYS A 17 -1.06 -8.93 -13.61
CA CYS A 17 -0.62 -7.99 -14.65
C CYS A 17 -1.73 -7.68 -15.64
N PHE A 18 -2.47 -8.71 -16.09
CA PHE A 18 -3.62 -8.54 -16.98
C PHE A 18 -4.67 -7.63 -16.34
N MET A 19 -5.03 -7.87 -15.08
CA MET A 19 -6.01 -7.04 -14.34
C MET A 19 -5.54 -5.60 -14.17
N ALA A 20 -4.24 -5.39 -13.90
CA ALA A 20 -3.67 -4.04 -13.79
C ALA A 20 -3.77 -3.29 -15.12
N THR A 21 -3.37 -3.95 -16.21
CA THR A 21 -3.47 -3.39 -17.57
C THR A 21 -4.92 -3.10 -17.96
N ASP A 22 -5.83 -4.03 -17.71
CA ASP A 22 -7.26 -3.86 -18.02
C ASP A 22 -7.87 -2.68 -17.22
N ALA A 23 -7.56 -2.60 -15.93
CA ALA A 23 -8.02 -1.47 -15.09
C ALA A 23 -7.52 -0.12 -15.62
N VAL A 24 -6.23 -0.03 -16.00
CA VAL A 24 -5.64 1.19 -16.57
C VAL A 24 -6.29 1.55 -17.91
N ASN A 25 -6.51 0.57 -18.79
CA ASN A 25 -7.19 0.78 -20.07
C ASN A 25 -8.64 1.25 -19.89
N ASN A 26 -9.29 0.86 -18.80
CA ASN A 26 -10.62 1.32 -18.41
C ASN A 26 -10.62 2.63 -17.59
N GLY A 27 -9.49 3.33 -17.52
CA GLY A 27 -9.38 4.66 -16.94
C GLY A 27 -8.91 4.73 -15.50
N ALA A 28 -8.38 3.63 -14.92
CA ALA A 28 -7.77 3.70 -13.60
C ALA A 28 -6.47 4.50 -13.65
N GLU A 29 -6.33 5.48 -12.76
CA GLU A 29 -5.11 6.27 -12.60
C GLU A 29 -4.20 5.73 -11.51
N GLU A 30 -4.75 4.89 -10.65
CA GLU A 30 -4.04 4.29 -9.52
C GLU A 30 -4.46 2.83 -9.35
N VAL A 31 -3.48 1.98 -9.08
CA VAL A 31 -3.69 0.55 -8.81
C VAL A 31 -3.20 0.23 -7.40
N ASP A 32 -4.03 -0.43 -6.60
CA ASP A 32 -3.65 -0.96 -5.29
C ASP A 32 -3.48 -2.48 -5.43
N MET A 33 -2.33 -3.03 -5.03
CA MET A 33 -2.11 -4.47 -4.95
C MET A 33 -1.83 -4.92 -3.52
N VAL A 34 -2.23 -6.13 -3.17
CA VAL A 34 -1.80 -6.79 -1.92
C VAL A 34 -0.68 -7.76 -2.25
N ILE A 35 0.39 -7.76 -1.46
CA ILE A 35 1.50 -8.71 -1.63
C ILE A 35 1.05 -10.16 -1.34
N ASN A 36 1.81 -11.11 -1.84
CA ASN A 36 1.65 -12.52 -1.46
C ASN A 36 2.24 -12.75 -0.06
N LEU A 37 1.37 -12.76 0.96
CA LEU A 37 1.79 -12.97 2.36
C LEU A 37 2.43 -14.34 2.59
N GLY A 38 2.02 -15.37 1.87
CA GLY A 38 2.66 -16.68 1.91
C GLY A 38 4.13 -16.62 1.52
N TRP A 39 4.46 -15.86 0.47
CA TRP A 39 5.84 -15.66 0.03
C TRP A 39 6.67 -14.87 1.05
N VAL A 40 6.05 -13.94 1.80
CA VAL A 40 6.75 -13.26 2.91
C VAL A 40 7.15 -14.27 3.98
N LYS A 41 6.22 -15.14 4.38
CA LYS A 41 6.48 -16.19 5.40
C LYS A 41 7.49 -17.21 4.94
N ASP A 42 7.50 -17.53 3.64
CA ASP A 42 8.49 -18.41 3.00
C ASP A 42 9.82 -17.70 2.68
N ARG A 43 9.93 -16.40 2.96
CA ARG A 43 11.10 -15.55 2.63
C ARG A 43 11.47 -15.52 1.15
N LYS A 44 10.50 -15.65 0.26
CA LYS A 44 10.65 -15.58 -1.20
C LYS A 44 10.75 -14.13 -1.68
N TRP A 45 11.78 -13.43 -1.22
CA TRP A 45 11.94 -11.99 -1.43
C TRP A 45 12.12 -11.60 -2.90
N GLU A 46 12.83 -12.42 -3.66
CA GLU A 46 13.07 -12.19 -5.10
C GLU A 46 11.78 -12.36 -5.92
N ASP A 47 10.94 -13.34 -5.56
CA ASP A 47 9.64 -13.54 -6.21
C ASP A 47 8.72 -12.36 -5.94
N LEU A 48 8.68 -11.85 -4.70
CA LEU A 48 7.92 -10.65 -4.33
C LEU A 48 8.39 -9.41 -5.09
N LEU A 49 9.70 -9.20 -5.18
CA LEU A 49 10.26 -8.07 -5.94
C LEU A 49 9.89 -8.17 -7.42
N SER A 50 10.01 -9.35 -8.00
CA SER A 50 9.69 -9.61 -9.41
C SER A 50 8.21 -9.39 -9.70
N GLU A 51 7.32 -9.84 -8.82
CA GLU A 51 5.88 -9.62 -8.92
C GLU A 51 5.53 -8.13 -8.90
N ILE A 52 6.05 -7.38 -7.92
CA ILE A 52 5.74 -5.95 -7.81
C ILE A 52 6.25 -5.18 -9.02
N LYS A 53 7.46 -5.50 -9.53
CA LYS A 53 8.00 -4.91 -10.75
C LYS A 53 7.12 -5.18 -11.97
N ALA A 54 6.72 -6.43 -12.17
CA ALA A 54 5.88 -6.80 -13.30
C ALA A 54 4.52 -6.06 -13.27
N ILE A 55 3.91 -5.95 -12.08
CA ILE A 55 2.65 -5.21 -11.93
C ILE A 55 2.88 -3.70 -12.12
N LYS A 56 4.00 -3.14 -11.64
CA LYS A 56 4.34 -1.73 -11.88
C LYS A 56 4.47 -1.42 -13.37
N GLU A 57 5.13 -2.29 -14.13
CA GLU A 57 5.20 -2.17 -15.58
C GLU A 57 3.82 -2.25 -16.24
N ALA A 58 2.97 -3.18 -15.78
CA ALA A 58 1.60 -3.35 -16.27
C ALA A 58 0.67 -2.16 -15.94
N CYS A 59 1.07 -1.28 -15.01
CA CYS A 59 0.37 -0.04 -14.73
C CYS A 59 0.62 1.07 -15.79
N HIS A 60 1.49 0.85 -16.78
CA HIS A 60 1.73 1.79 -17.88
C HIS A 60 1.96 3.25 -17.44
N GLY A 61 2.79 3.44 -16.41
CA GLY A 61 3.11 4.76 -15.86
C GLY A 61 2.11 5.30 -14.83
N LYS A 62 1.01 4.60 -14.56
CA LYS A 62 0.09 4.96 -13.49
C LYS A 62 0.65 4.57 -12.11
N LEU A 63 0.05 5.13 -11.05
CA LEU A 63 0.52 4.91 -9.68
C LEU A 63 0.23 3.47 -9.21
N LEU A 64 1.25 2.83 -8.63
CA LEU A 64 1.10 1.55 -7.95
C LEU A 64 1.27 1.74 -6.43
N LYS A 65 0.31 1.24 -5.66
CA LYS A 65 0.36 1.19 -4.20
C LYS A 65 0.43 -0.26 -3.74
N VAL A 66 1.46 -0.58 -2.98
CA VAL A 66 1.73 -1.93 -2.48
C VAL A 66 1.23 -2.06 -1.05
N ILE A 67 0.19 -2.84 -0.84
CA ILE A 67 -0.38 -3.12 0.49
C ILE A 67 0.38 -4.30 1.07
N ILE A 68 1.05 -4.10 2.20
CA ILE A 68 1.82 -5.16 2.85
C ILE A 68 1.04 -5.87 3.98
N GLU A 69 -0.12 -5.34 4.40
CA GLU A 69 -1.00 -5.87 5.46
C GLU A 69 -0.25 -6.07 6.79
N CYS A 70 0.16 -4.96 7.41
CA CYS A 70 1.05 -4.91 8.57
C CYS A 70 0.65 -5.81 9.73
N CYS A 71 -0.65 -6.04 9.96
CA CYS A 71 -1.13 -6.82 11.10
C CYS A 71 -0.70 -8.30 11.08
N PHE A 72 -0.22 -8.81 9.94
CA PHE A 72 0.28 -10.18 9.80
C PHE A 72 1.81 -10.29 9.81
N LEU A 73 2.53 -9.17 9.97
CA LEU A 73 3.96 -9.09 9.76
C LEU A 73 4.72 -8.72 11.03
N THR A 74 5.91 -9.29 11.17
CA THR A 74 6.90 -8.83 12.15
C THR A 74 7.58 -7.55 11.66
N ASP A 75 8.23 -6.81 12.56
CA ASP A 75 8.95 -5.59 12.17
C ASP A 75 10.11 -5.87 11.22
N GLU A 76 10.80 -7.02 11.37
CA GLU A 76 11.84 -7.45 10.44
C GLU A 76 11.28 -7.68 9.02
N GLU A 77 10.10 -8.32 8.90
CA GLU A 77 9.42 -8.52 7.63
C GLU A 77 9.00 -7.18 7.01
N LYS A 78 8.47 -6.24 7.82
CA LYS A 78 8.09 -4.89 7.36
C LYS A 78 9.30 -4.10 6.83
N ILE A 79 10.43 -4.15 7.55
CA ILE A 79 11.68 -3.49 7.11
C ILE A 79 12.11 -4.07 5.76
N LYS A 80 12.14 -5.41 5.64
CA LYS A 80 12.51 -6.07 4.38
C LYS A 80 11.57 -5.68 3.23
N LEU A 81 10.28 -5.56 3.50
CA LEU A 81 9.30 -5.12 2.51
C LEU A 81 9.47 -3.64 2.12
N CYS A 82 9.90 -2.76 3.03
CA CYS A 82 10.26 -1.38 2.69
C CYS A 82 11.39 -1.35 1.64
N GLU A 83 12.42 -2.19 1.80
CA GLU A 83 13.51 -2.32 0.83
C GLU A 83 13.00 -2.83 -0.53
N ILE A 84 12.16 -3.88 -0.52
CA ILE A 84 11.61 -4.51 -1.73
C ILE A 84 10.71 -3.53 -2.49
N VAL A 85 9.80 -2.86 -1.79
CA VAL A 85 8.90 -1.85 -2.41
C VAL A 85 9.71 -0.71 -3.00
N THR A 86 10.77 -0.27 -2.30
CA THR A 86 11.69 0.75 -2.83
C THR A 86 12.40 0.29 -4.10
N ALA A 87 12.92 -0.93 -4.10
CA ALA A 87 13.64 -1.49 -5.25
C ALA A 87 12.73 -1.85 -6.44
N SER A 88 11.42 -1.97 -6.20
CA SER A 88 10.45 -2.33 -7.24
C SER A 88 10.03 -1.17 -8.14
N GLY A 89 10.26 0.08 -7.72
CA GLY A 89 9.78 1.27 -8.41
C GLY A 89 8.30 1.58 -8.17
N ALA A 90 7.65 0.93 -7.22
CA ALA A 90 6.30 1.28 -6.79
C ALA A 90 6.26 2.68 -6.15
N ASP A 91 5.12 3.37 -6.25
CA ASP A 91 4.99 4.76 -5.82
C ASP A 91 4.63 4.87 -4.33
N TYR A 92 3.92 3.88 -3.80
CA TYR A 92 3.48 3.87 -2.40
C TYR A 92 3.67 2.51 -1.74
N ILE A 93 4.07 2.55 -0.47
CA ILE A 93 3.82 1.47 0.48
C ILE A 93 2.54 1.79 1.27
N LYS A 94 1.65 0.82 1.43
CA LYS A 94 0.38 0.99 2.14
C LYS A 94 0.28 -0.02 3.27
N THR A 95 -0.17 0.42 4.44
CA THR A 95 -0.20 -0.40 5.65
C THR A 95 -1.16 -1.57 5.57
N SER A 96 -2.40 -1.34 5.14
CA SER A 96 -3.51 -2.28 5.36
C SER A 96 -4.58 -2.20 4.28
N THR A 97 -5.27 -3.33 4.07
CA THR A 97 -6.47 -3.38 3.21
C THR A 97 -7.69 -2.77 3.89
N GLY A 98 -7.78 -2.91 5.21
CA GLY A 98 -8.96 -2.65 6.02
C GLY A 98 -9.83 -3.90 6.29
N PHE A 99 -9.46 -5.06 5.74
CA PHE A 99 -10.17 -6.34 5.90
C PHE A 99 -9.40 -7.36 6.76
N GLY A 100 -8.11 -7.15 6.99
CA GLY A 100 -7.23 -8.09 7.71
C GLY A 100 -7.34 -8.08 9.24
N GLY A 101 -8.31 -7.34 9.81
CA GLY A 101 -8.50 -7.26 11.26
C GLY A 101 -7.64 -6.19 11.96
N GLY A 102 -6.69 -5.56 11.26
CA GLY A 102 -5.88 -4.45 11.74
C GLY A 102 -5.90 -3.25 10.79
N GLY A 103 -5.51 -2.07 11.30
CA GLY A 103 -5.33 -0.85 10.52
C GLY A 103 -3.90 -0.31 10.67
N ALA A 104 -3.67 0.90 10.18
CA ALA A 104 -2.42 1.60 10.38
C ALA A 104 -2.16 1.86 11.86
N THR A 105 -0.92 1.65 12.29
CA THR A 105 -0.43 2.07 13.61
C THR A 105 0.61 3.17 13.46
N ARG A 106 0.83 3.96 14.51
CA ARG A 106 1.85 5.01 14.51
C ARG A 106 3.25 4.42 14.37
N GLU A 107 3.45 3.27 15.00
CA GLU A 107 4.68 2.48 14.96
C GLU A 107 5.01 2.04 13.54
N ASP A 108 4.03 1.50 12.81
CA ASP A 108 4.20 1.06 11.41
C ASP A 108 4.58 2.22 10.49
N VAL A 109 3.88 3.36 10.60
CA VAL A 109 4.16 4.53 9.76
C VAL A 109 5.55 5.12 10.08
N ALA A 110 5.92 5.19 11.36
CA ALA A 110 7.24 5.64 11.78
C ALA A 110 8.35 4.69 11.30
N LEU A 111 8.09 3.38 11.29
CA LEU A 111 9.01 2.36 10.77
C LEU A 111 9.19 2.55 9.26
N PHE A 112 8.10 2.72 8.51
CA PHE A 112 8.18 2.96 7.06
C PHE A 112 8.99 4.22 6.75
N ALA A 113 8.71 5.34 7.44
CA ALA A 113 9.41 6.59 7.22
C ALA A 113 10.94 6.50 7.38
N LYS A 114 11.42 5.54 8.19
CA LYS A 114 12.85 5.29 8.41
C LYS A 114 13.48 4.40 7.34
N HIS A 115 12.71 3.52 6.70
CA HIS A 115 13.25 2.42 5.90
C HIS A 115 12.89 2.46 4.41
N ILE A 116 11.93 3.29 3.99
CA ILE A 116 11.63 3.47 2.56
C ILE A 116 12.63 4.39 1.88
N GLY A 117 12.82 4.18 0.58
CA GLY A 117 13.61 5.09 -0.25
C GLY A 117 12.88 6.40 -0.56
N PRO A 118 13.62 7.43 -1.04
CA PRO A 118 13.11 8.80 -1.20
C PRO A 118 11.98 8.94 -2.24
N ASN A 119 11.85 7.98 -3.14
CA ASN A 119 10.84 8.01 -4.21
C ASN A 119 9.54 7.29 -3.84
N VAL A 120 9.50 6.59 -2.70
CA VAL A 120 8.32 5.87 -2.21
C VAL A 120 7.59 6.74 -1.19
N LYS A 121 6.28 6.81 -1.29
CA LYS A 121 5.40 7.52 -0.35
C LYS A 121 4.66 6.53 0.55
N ILE A 122 4.17 7.02 1.69
CA ILE A 122 3.42 6.20 2.66
C ILE A 122 1.93 6.51 2.55
N LYS A 123 1.11 5.44 2.45
CA LYS A 123 -0.34 5.52 2.64
C LYS A 123 -0.73 4.77 3.92
N ALA A 124 -1.17 5.51 4.94
CA ALA A 124 -1.76 4.93 6.14
C ALA A 124 -3.25 4.65 5.90
N ALA A 125 -3.69 3.40 6.08
CA ALA A 125 -5.06 2.99 5.81
C ALA A 125 -5.65 2.15 6.95
N GLY A 126 -6.90 2.46 7.33
CA GLY A 126 -7.57 1.86 8.49
C GLY A 126 -7.07 2.45 9.83
N GLY A 127 -7.85 2.26 10.90
CA GLY A 127 -7.46 2.72 12.23
C GLY A 127 -7.59 4.22 12.48
N ILE A 128 -7.86 5.04 11.47
CA ILE A 128 -7.96 6.51 11.57
C ILE A 128 -9.39 6.87 11.97
N ALA A 129 -9.60 7.21 13.23
CA ALA A 129 -10.93 7.41 13.82
C ALA A 129 -11.33 8.89 13.95
N ASN A 130 -10.37 9.80 14.06
CA ASN A 130 -10.57 11.23 14.30
C ASN A 130 -9.50 12.06 13.60
N LEU A 131 -9.61 13.40 13.68
CA LEU A 131 -8.66 14.32 13.04
C LEU A 131 -7.27 14.27 13.67
N GLN A 132 -7.18 14.04 14.97
CA GLN A 132 -5.89 13.92 15.67
C GLN A 132 -5.11 12.71 15.16
N ASP A 133 -5.76 11.56 14.95
CA ASP A 133 -5.12 10.39 14.32
C ASP A 133 -4.59 10.75 12.93
N ALA A 134 -5.38 11.50 12.15
CA ALA A 134 -4.96 11.91 10.80
C ALA A 134 -3.72 12.81 10.83
N GLU A 135 -3.69 13.80 11.73
CA GLU A 135 -2.54 14.69 11.93
C GLU A 135 -1.31 13.92 12.38
N ASP A 136 -1.47 12.99 13.33
CA ASP A 136 -0.37 12.17 13.82
C ASP A 136 0.27 11.35 12.68
N PHE A 137 -0.54 10.72 11.83
CA PHE A 137 -0.01 9.95 10.69
C PHE A 137 0.69 10.83 9.65
N ILE A 138 0.18 12.03 9.39
CA ILE A 138 0.83 12.99 8.49
C ILE A 138 2.18 13.43 9.08
N ASN A 139 2.20 13.77 10.36
CA ASN A 139 3.43 14.19 11.05
C ASN A 139 4.50 13.07 11.10
N LEU A 140 4.07 11.81 11.10
CA LEU A 140 4.95 10.65 11.03
C LEU A 140 5.45 10.33 9.61
N GLY A 141 4.97 11.05 8.58
CA GLY A 141 5.44 10.91 7.21
C GLY A 141 4.44 10.30 6.23
N ALA A 142 3.21 9.99 6.64
CA ALA A 142 2.19 9.56 5.70
C ALA A 142 1.78 10.73 4.79
N SER A 143 1.88 10.52 3.48
CA SER A 143 1.45 11.50 2.48
C SER A 143 0.00 11.30 2.01
N ARG A 144 -0.60 10.17 2.37
CA ARG A 144 -1.99 9.84 2.04
C ARG A 144 -2.64 9.01 3.16
N LEU A 145 -3.91 9.29 3.42
CA LEU A 145 -4.71 8.61 4.44
C LEU A 145 -5.88 7.87 3.79
N GLY A 146 -6.13 6.64 4.22
CA GLY A 146 -7.28 5.82 3.82
C GLY A 146 -8.27 5.67 4.98
N THR A 147 -9.31 6.49 5.00
CA THR A 147 -10.33 6.46 6.05
C THR A 147 -11.68 6.91 5.51
N SER A 148 -12.75 6.35 6.06
CA SER A 148 -14.13 6.82 5.83
C SER A 148 -14.71 7.57 7.03
N ARG A 149 -14.13 7.38 8.22
CA ARG A 149 -14.70 7.88 9.48
C ARG A 149 -14.64 9.38 9.65
N ILE A 150 -13.56 10.02 9.19
CA ILE A 150 -13.35 11.46 9.36
C ILE A 150 -13.90 12.31 8.22
N VAL A 151 -14.46 11.72 7.15
CA VAL A 151 -14.96 12.45 5.97
C VAL A 151 -15.99 13.52 6.35
N LYS A 152 -16.89 13.22 7.29
CA LYS A 152 -17.89 14.19 7.76
C LYS A 152 -17.26 15.37 8.49
N ALA A 153 -16.23 15.11 9.30
CA ALA A 153 -15.52 16.16 10.04
C ALA A 153 -14.76 17.08 9.09
N VAL A 154 -14.02 16.51 8.13
CA VAL A 154 -13.28 17.30 7.10
C VAL A 154 -14.23 18.17 6.28
N LYS A 155 -15.34 17.61 5.78
CA LYS A 155 -16.36 18.37 5.03
C LYS A 155 -17.02 19.50 5.85
N ALA A 156 -17.04 19.41 7.16
CA ALA A 156 -17.56 20.48 8.02
C ALA A 156 -16.56 21.64 8.19
N MET A 157 -15.26 21.38 7.99
CA MET A 157 -14.21 22.41 8.07
C MET A 157 -14.04 23.19 6.75
N GLU A 158 -14.55 22.67 5.63
CA GLU A 158 -14.51 23.32 4.32
C GLU A 158 -15.65 24.32 4.10
N LYS A 159 -16.56 24.48 5.06
CA LYS A 159 -17.68 25.44 5.06
C LYS A 159 -17.37 26.68 5.89
#